data_da5d83a07623d0fe55102abe15352ab5
#
_entry.id   da5d83a07623d0fe55102abe15352ab5
#
_cell.length_a   1.000
_cell.length_b   1.000
_cell.length_c   1.000
_cell.angle_alpha   90.00
_cell.angle_beta   90.00
_cell.angle_gamma   90.00
#
_symmetry.space_group_name_H-M   'P 1'
#
loop_
_entity.id
_entity.type
_entity.pdbx_description
1 polymer ?
#
loop_
_entity_poly.entity_id
_entity_poly.type
_entity_poly.pdbx_seq_one_letter_code
_entity_poly.pdbx_strand_id
1 'polypeptide(L)'
;MKNRRYRFLSIALLLVMVIGLSACGSAAGDQNEPAETAETAAADAAADAAEQETEGKRIYFAAPLFNEAEREYNLKITSVLESFGYEVFLPQRDGFLAPELEGKTEAEKTEMIFRKDRDEVLKADIIFVVLDGRVPDEGACVELGIAYASGKRCYGIKSDARSVELDMDLNPMITGCFSKLFYSLDGEELMKSLSDYLSENPL
;
A
#
# COMPACT_ATOMS: atom_id res chain seq x y z
N MET A 1 10.60 -16.26 39.02
CA MET A 1 9.27 -16.72 39.40
C MET A 1 8.37 -15.50 39.64
N LYS A 2 7.46 -15.18 38.72
CA LYS A 2 6.21 -14.42 38.97
C LYS A 2 5.35 -14.46 37.70
N ASN A 3 4.38 -15.39 37.71
CA ASN A 3 3.36 -15.51 36.67
C ASN A 3 2.42 -14.29 36.72
N ARG A 4 2.24 -13.60 35.58
CA ARG A 4 1.18 -12.59 35.42
C ARG A 4 0.10 -13.16 34.49
N ARG A 5 -1.02 -13.58 35.09
CA ARG A 5 -2.21 -14.07 34.42
C ARG A 5 -2.94 -12.88 33.78
N TYR A 6 -3.15 -12.89 32.47
CA TYR A 6 -4.06 -11.98 31.80
C TYR A 6 -5.48 -12.56 31.85
N ARG A 7 -6.40 -11.78 32.44
CA ARG A 7 -7.82 -12.10 32.52
C ARG A 7 -8.47 -11.67 31.20
N PHE A 8 -9.06 -12.62 30.49
CA PHE A 8 -9.93 -12.36 29.35
C PHE A 8 -11.27 -11.81 29.88
N LEU A 9 -11.65 -10.64 29.37
CA LEU A 9 -12.99 -10.07 29.62
C LEU A 9 -13.84 -10.41 28.39
N SER A 10 -14.80 -11.32 28.57
CA SER A 10 -15.80 -11.66 27.57
C SER A 10 -16.87 -10.57 27.54
N ILE A 11 -17.07 -9.92 26.39
CA ILE A 11 -18.19 -9.03 26.15
C ILE A 11 -19.28 -9.84 25.44
N ALA A 12 -20.43 -9.97 26.12
CA ALA A 12 -21.61 -10.66 25.62
C ALA A 12 -22.31 -9.80 24.55
N LEU A 13 -22.54 -10.38 23.39
CA LEU A 13 -23.31 -9.79 22.29
C LEU A 13 -24.80 -9.99 22.55
N LEU A 14 -25.53 -8.88 22.72
CA LEU A 14 -26.98 -8.90 22.92
C LEU A 14 -27.69 -8.93 21.55
N LEU A 15 -28.33 -10.06 21.24
CA LEU A 15 -29.14 -10.27 20.04
C LEU A 15 -30.57 -9.76 20.29
N VAL A 16 -30.99 -8.70 19.61
CA VAL A 16 -32.38 -8.24 19.63
C VAL A 16 -33.13 -8.87 18.44
N MET A 17 -33.99 -9.83 18.74
CA MET A 17 -34.99 -10.34 17.80
C MET A 17 -36.19 -9.39 17.78
N VAL A 18 -36.52 -8.86 16.61
CA VAL A 18 -37.83 -8.24 16.35
C VAL A 18 -38.63 -9.22 15.51
N ILE A 19 -39.65 -9.82 16.11
CA ILE A 19 -40.67 -10.64 15.43
C ILE A 19 -41.80 -9.71 15.04
N GLY A 20 -42.01 -9.53 13.73
CA GLY A 20 -43.18 -8.89 13.18
C GLY A 20 -43.99 -9.88 12.35
N LEU A 21 -45.08 -10.40 12.92
CA LEU A 21 -46.13 -11.11 12.15
C LEU A 21 -47.01 -10.07 11.45
N SER A 22 -47.27 -10.26 10.17
CA SER A 22 -48.56 -9.87 9.61
C SER A 22 -48.92 -10.69 8.38
N ALA A 23 -50.19 -10.95 8.26
CA ALA A 23 -50.84 -12.05 7.57
C ALA A 23 -51.19 -11.80 6.10
N CYS A 24 -51.31 -12.91 5.38
CA CYS A 24 -52.21 -13.25 4.25
C CYS A 24 -52.54 -12.21 3.16
N GLY A 25 -52.22 -12.59 1.91
CA GLY A 25 -52.84 -12.09 0.69
C GLY A 25 -52.39 -12.93 -0.49
N SER A 26 -53.27 -13.87 -0.96
CA SER A 26 -53.07 -14.79 -2.06
C SER A 26 -53.23 -14.07 -3.40
N ALA A 27 -52.24 -14.18 -4.32
CA ALA A 27 -52.47 -14.12 -5.76
C ALA A 27 -51.27 -14.73 -6.50
N ALA A 28 -51.55 -15.76 -7.30
CA ALA A 28 -50.59 -16.41 -8.18
C ALA A 28 -50.20 -15.52 -9.36
N GLY A 29 -48.91 -15.43 -9.63
CA GLY A 29 -48.33 -14.84 -10.82
C GLY A 29 -46.93 -15.40 -11.01
N ASP A 30 -46.86 -16.32 -11.94
CA ASP A 30 -45.67 -16.96 -12.45
C ASP A 30 -44.80 -15.91 -13.17
N GLN A 31 -43.62 -15.61 -12.66
CA GLN A 31 -42.54 -15.01 -13.44
C GLN A 31 -41.20 -15.43 -12.87
N ASN A 32 -40.62 -16.38 -13.58
CA ASN A 32 -39.29 -16.87 -13.41
C ASN A 32 -38.33 -15.86 -14.07
N GLU A 33 -37.75 -14.97 -13.30
CA GLU A 33 -36.66 -14.07 -13.75
C GLU A 33 -35.38 -14.48 -13.03
N PRO A 34 -34.24 -14.64 -13.75
CA PRO A 34 -33.06 -15.23 -13.16
C PRO A 34 -32.38 -14.25 -12.18
N ALA A 35 -32.02 -14.76 -11.00
CA ALA A 35 -31.31 -14.05 -9.92
C ALA A 35 -29.88 -13.62 -10.29
N GLU A 36 -29.47 -13.79 -11.54
CA GLU A 36 -28.10 -13.53 -12.04
C GLU A 36 -27.82 -12.04 -12.32
N THR A 37 -28.84 -11.21 -12.45
CA THR A 37 -28.66 -9.79 -12.79
C THR A 37 -28.41 -8.86 -11.60
N ALA A 38 -28.77 -9.27 -10.39
CA ALA A 38 -28.59 -8.45 -9.19
C ALA A 38 -27.17 -8.55 -8.60
N GLU A 39 -26.56 -9.71 -8.73
CA GLU A 39 -25.21 -9.96 -8.19
C GLU A 39 -24.13 -9.34 -9.09
N THR A 40 -24.28 -9.38 -10.41
CA THR A 40 -23.41 -8.67 -11.36
C THR A 40 -23.53 -7.16 -11.25
N ALA A 41 -24.72 -6.60 -11.09
CA ALA A 41 -24.90 -5.16 -10.92
C ALA A 41 -24.33 -4.64 -9.59
N ALA A 42 -24.36 -5.46 -8.53
CA ALA A 42 -23.76 -5.11 -7.25
C ALA A 42 -22.22 -5.20 -7.28
N ALA A 43 -21.67 -6.14 -8.03
CA ALA A 43 -20.22 -6.28 -8.23
C ALA A 43 -19.67 -5.14 -9.09
N ASP A 44 -20.36 -4.78 -10.16
CA ASP A 44 -19.97 -3.65 -11.03
C ASP A 44 -20.08 -2.30 -10.29
N ALA A 45 -21.10 -2.10 -9.48
CA ALA A 45 -21.25 -0.89 -8.66
C ALA A 45 -20.20 -0.80 -7.54
N ALA A 46 -19.76 -1.93 -6.98
CA ALA A 46 -18.71 -1.99 -6.00
C ALA A 46 -17.32 -1.74 -6.62
N ALA A 47 -17.10 -2.23 -7.84
CA ALA A 47 -15.88 -1.97 -8.61
C ALA A 47 -15.77 -0.50 -9.01
N ASP A 48 -16.85 0.10 -9.50
CA ASP A 48 -16.91 1.53 -9.87
C ASP A 48 -16.75 2.44 -8.63
N ALA A 49 -17.30 2.07 -7.48
CA ALA A 49 -17.11 2.78 -6.22
C ALA A 49 -15.65 2.67 -5.70
N ALA A 50 -15.01 1.50 -5.87
CA ALA A 50 -13.61 1.31 -5.51
C ALA A 50 -12.67 2.10 -6.43
N GLU A 51 -12.95 2.14 -7.73
CA GLU A 51 -12.22 3.00 -8.68
C GLU A 51 -12.34 4.48 -8.33
N GLN A 52 -13.52 4.97 -7.94
CA GLN A 52 -13.73 6.36 -7.51
C GLN A 52 -13.02 6.70 -6.19
N GLU A 53 -12.83 5.74 -5.27
CA GLU A 53 -12.09 5.96 -4.01
C GLU A 53 -10.58 6.05 -4.20
N THR A 54 -10.04 5.44 -5.26
CA THR A 54 -8.61 5.45 -5.57
C THR A 54 -8.23 6.56 -6.54
N GLU A 55 -9.17 7.06 -7.32
CA GLU A 55 -8.93 8.08 -8.34
C GLU A 55 -8.34 9.35 -7.72
N GLY A 56 -7.11 9.66 -8.13
CA GLY A 56 -6.39 10.85 -7.68
C GLY A 56 -5.57 10.69 -6.40
N LYS A 57 -5.56 9.52 -5.71
CA LYS A 57 -4.64 9.31 -4.59
C LYS A 57 -3.22 9.15 -5.09
N ARG A 58 -2.32 9.89 -4.43
CA ARG A 58 -0.92 9.97 -4.83
C ARG A 58 -0.04 9.10 -3.95
N ILE A 59 0.82 8.31 -4.60
CA ILE A 59 1.81 7.46 -3.96
C ILE A 59 3.21 8.02 -4.23
N TYR A 60 4.03 8.15 -3.20
CA TYR A 60 5.48 8.27 -3.34
C TYR A 60 6.10 6.88 -3.27
N PHE A 61 6.93 6.53 -4.25
CA PHE A 61 7.58 5.21 -4.31
C PHE A 61 9.06 5.32 -3.97
N ALA A 62 9.41 5.05 -2.71
CA ALA A 62 10.76 5.07 -2.18
C ALA A 62 11.47 3.74 -2.41
N ALA A 63 12.58 3.74 -3.13
CA ALA A 63 13.30 2.50 -3.43
C ALA A 63 14.75 2.78 -3.84
N PRO A 64 15.68 1.82 -3.65
CA PRO A 64 16.99 1.89 -4.28
C PRO A 64 16.84 1.92 -5.80
N LEU A 65 17.68 2.74 -6.48
CA LEU A 65 17.58 2.98 -7.92
C LEU A 65 18.96 3.01 -8.62
N PHE A 66 19.98 2.43 -7.97
CA PHE A 66 21.38 2.60 -8.31
C PHE A 66 21.88 1.65 -9.39
N ASN A 67 21.13 0.57 -9.68
CA ASN A 67 21.44 -0.37 -10.76
C ASN A 67 20.20 -0.68 -11.61
N GLU A 68 20.43 -1.36 -12.75
CA GLU A 68 19.38 -1.65 -13.73
C GLU A 68 18.30 -2.57 -13.14
N ALA A 69 18.70 -3.60 -12.39
CA ALA A 69 17.74 -4.55 -11.81
C ALA A 69 16.79 -3.89 -10.80
N GLU A 70 17.31 -3.00 -9.96
CA GLU A 70 16.48 -2.20 -9.04
C GLU A 70 15.48 -1.33 -9.81
N ARG A 71 15.96 -0.62 -10.82
CA ARG A 71 15.09 0.25 -11.63
C ARG A 71 14.00 -0.52 -12.38
N GLU A 72 14.32 -1.69 -12.93
CA GLU A 72 13.34 -2.55 -13.59
C GLU A 72 12.31 -3.10 -12.61
N TYR A 73 12.76 -3.50 -11.43
CA TYR A 73 11.88 -3.99 -10.37
C TYR A 73 10.93 -2.90 -9.87
N ASN A 74 11.44 -1.70 -9.66
CA ASN A 74 10.63 -0.54 -9.28
C ASN A 74 9.54 -0.25 -10.31
N LEU A 75 9.87 -0.29 -11.61
CA LEU A 75 8.89 -0.10 -12.68
C LEU A 75 7.79 -1.18 -12.67
N LYS A 76 8.12 -2.44 -12.39
CA LYS A 76 7.13 -3.52 -12.31
C LYS A 76 6.13 -3.25 -11.19
N ILE A 77 6.60 -2.91 -9.99
CA ILE A 77 5.73 -2.62 -8.85
C ILE A 77 4.88 -1.38 -9.12
N THR A 78 5.51 -0.32 -9.63
CA THR A 78 4.82 0.93 -9.98
C THR A 78 3.70 0.69 -10.98
N SER A 79 3.93 -0.15 -12.01
CA SER A 79 2.90 -0.50 -13.00
C SER A 79 1.70 -1.21 -12.36
N VAL A 80 1.91 -2.03 -11.33
CA VAL A 80 0.81 -2.64 -10.57
C VAL A 80 0.01 -1.56 -9.85
N LEU A 81 0.65 -0.65 -9.12
CA LEU A 81 -0.03 0.43 -8.40
C LEU A 81 -0.82 1.34 -9.37
N GLU A 82 -0.23 1.72 -10.49
CA GLU A 82 -0.86 2.55 -11.51
C GLU A 82 -2.06 1.85 -12.20
N SER A 83 -2.03 0.52 -12.33
CA SER A 83 -3.16 -0.26 -12.86
C SER A 83 -4.40 -0.23 -11.98
N PHE A 84 -4.26 0.14 -10.70
CA PHE A 84 -5.35 0.38 -9.75
C PHE A 84 -5.76 1.86 -9.65
N GLY A 85 -5.33 2.72 -10.58
CA GLY A 85 -5.74 4.12 -10.66
C GLY A 85 -4.95 5.08 -9.75
N TYR A 86 -3.85 4.65 -9.13
CA TYR A 86 -3.01 5.54 -8.32
C TYR A 86 -2.06 6.37 -9.17
N GLU A 87 -1.87 7.64 -8.80
CA GLU A 87 -0.80 8.47 -9.33
C GLU A 87 0.51 8.16 -8.58
N VAL A 88 1.50 7.60 -9.25
CA VAL A 88 2.76 7.22 -8.59
C VAL A 88 3.90 8.16 -8.98
N PHE A 89 4.48 8.85 -7.99
CA PHE A 89 5.77 9.53 -8.16
C PHE A 89 6.90 8.52 -7.94
N LEU A 90 7.63 8.23 -8.98
CA LEU A 90 8.78 7.33 -8.99
C LEU A 90 10.07 8.13 -9.24
N PRO A 91 10.96 8.32 -8.23
CA PRO A 91 12.13 9.22 -8.34
C PRO A 91 13.02 8.99 -9.57
N GLN A 92 13.23 7.73 -9.96
CA GLN A 92 14.02 7.39 -11.15
C GLN A 92 13.39 7.84 -12.49
N ARG A 93 12.08 8.08 -12.51
CA ARG A 93 11.30 8.50 -13.69
C ARG A 93 10.92 9.99 -13.62
N ASP A 94 10.48 10.43 -12.44
CA ASP A 94 9.81 11.71 -12.23
C ASP A 94 10.70 12.69 -11.44
N GLY A 95 11.88 12.24 -10.99
CA GLY A 95 12.89 13.04 -10.33
C GLY A 95 13.66 13.98 -11.26
N PHE A 96 14.85 14.42 -10.86
CA PHE A 96 15.70 15.20 -11.73
C PHE A 96 16.43 14.32 -12.73
N LEU A 97 16.41 14.73 -13.99
CA LEU A 97 17.20 14.12 -15.03
C LEU A 97 18.64 14.67 -15.00
N ALA A 98 19.60 13.84 -15.44
CA ALA A 98 21.02 14.23 -15.43
C ALA A 98 21.32 15.59 -16.12
N PRO A 99 20.69 15.96 -17.25
CA PRO A 99 20.90 17.27 -17.87
C PRO A 99 20.45 18.46 -16.99
N GLU A 100 19.46 18.28 -16.14
CA GLU A 100 18.96 19.34 -15.23
C GLU A 100 19.95 19.65 -14.10
N LEU A 101 20.82 18.70 -13.81
CA LEU A 101 21.85 18.78 -12.78
C LEU A 101 23.24 19.16 -13.36
N GLU A 102 23.36 19.26 -14.69
CA GLU A 102 24.62 19.60 -15.33
C GLU A 102 25.08 21.02 -14.97
N GLY A 103 26.39 21.18 -14.74
CA GLY A 103 26.98 22.46 -14.36
C GLY A 103 26.72 22.94 -12.93
N LYS A 104 25.93 22.19 -12.14
CA LYS A 104 25.68 22.52 -10.72
C LYS A 104 26.74 21.94 -9.81
N THR A 105 27.02 22.63 -8.74
CA THR A 105 27.88 22.15 -7.66
C THR A 105 27.21 21.02 -6.89
N GLU A 106 27.97 20.24 -6.14
CA GLU A 106 27.45 19.15 -5.30
C GLU A 106 26.42 19.68 -4.28
N ALA A 107 26.68 20.82 -3.67
CA ALA A 107 25.77 21.44 -2.71
C ALA A 107 24.41 21.83 -3.35
N GLU A 108 24.45 22.40 -4.56
CA GLU A 108 23.23 22.74 -5.31
C GLU A 108 22.44 21.49 -5.70
N LYS A 109 23.12 20.43 -6.17
CA LYS A 109 22.48 19.16 -6.49
C LYS A 109 21.81 18.55 -5.25
N THR A 110 22.52 18.50 -4.13
CA THR A 110 22.00 17.99 -2.86
C THR A 110 20.74 18.74 -2.44
N GLU A 111 20.79 20.08 -2.44
CA GLU A 111 19.67 20.92 -2.08
C GLU A 111 18.45 20.68 -2.99
N MET A 112 18.67 20.62 -4.30
CA MET A 112 17.60 20.42 -5.29
C MET A 112 16.92 19.05 -5.13
N ILE A 113 17.72 17.98 -5.07
CA ILE A 113 17.20 16.61 -4.94
C ILE A 113 16.45 16.48 -3.61
N PHE A 114 17.10 16.85 -2.50
CA PHE A 114 16.47 16.78 -1.18
C PHE A 114 15.12 17.50 -1.10
N ARG A 115 15.06 18.72 -1.64
CA ARG A 115 13.80 19.51 -1.61
C ARG A 115 12.73 18.85 -2.45
N LYS A 116 13.06 18.38 -3.67
CA LYS A 116 12.09 17.75 -4.53
C LYS A 116 11.52 16.50 -3.90
N ASP A 117 12.37 15.58 -3.47
CA ASP A 117 11.94 14.29 -2.91
C ASP A 117 11.12 14.50 -1.63
N ARG A 118 11.62 15.35 -0.69
CA ARG A 118 10.85 15.72 0.50
C ARG A 118 9.48 16.32 0.16
N ASP A 119 9.41 17.24 -0.79
CA ASP A 119 8.15 17.92 -1.13
C ASP A 119 7.18 16.96 -1.81
N GLU A 120 7.66 16.01 -2.61
CA GLU A 120 6.84 14.97 -3.22
C GLU A 120 6.35 13.95 -2.18
N VAL A 121 7.17 13.56 -1.19
CA VAL A 121 6.72 12.77 -0.03
C VAL A 121 5.60 13.48 0.72
N LEU A 122 5.74 14.78 0.96
CA LEU A 122 4.74 15.58 1.69
C LEU A 122 3.43 15.75 0.90
N LYS A 123 3.48 15.81 -0.43
CA LYS A 123 2.31 15.87 -1.31
C LYS A 123 1.58 14.53 -1.43
N ALA A 124 2.29 13.43 -1.29
CA ALA A 124 1.71 12.09 -1.39
C ALA A 124 0.74 11.81 -0.24
N ASP A 125 -0.25 10.96 -0.48
CA ASP A 125 -1.17 10.43 0.53
C ASP A 125 -0.60 9.17 1.17
N ILE A 126 0.22 8.45 0.42
CA ILE A 126 0.72 7.12 0.71
C ILE A 126 2.20 7.04 0.32
N ILE A 127 2.98 6.26 1.08
CA ILE A 127 4.32 5.86 0.67
C ILE A 127 4.42 4.34 0.56
N PHE A 128 5.03 3.87 -0.52
CA PHE A 128 5.55 2.50 -0.65
C PHE A 128 7.07 2.53 -0.57
N VAL A 129 7.65 1.61 0.19
CA VAL A 129 9.10 1.56 0.42
C VAL A 129 9.64 0.17 0.12
N VAL A 130 10.58 0.05 -0.80
CA VAL A 130 11.32 -1.18 -1.06
C VAL A 130 12.48 -1.29 -0.09
N LEU A 131 12.53 -2.41 0.62
CA LEU A 131 13.44 -2.66 1.74
C LEU A 131 14.53 -3.69 1.41
N ASP A 132 14.69 -3.98 0.14
CA ASP A 132 15.68 -4.93 -0.35
C ASP A 132 17.09 -4.37 -0.16
N GLY A 133 18.04 -5.25 -0.01
CA GLY A 133 19.42 -4.89 0.25
C GLY A 133 19.93 -5.46 1.56
N ARG A 134 21.23 -5.43 1.74
CA ARG A 134 21.85 -5.82 3.01
C ARG A 134 21.43 -4.87 4.14
N VAL A 135 21.24 -3.63 3.80
CA VAL A 135 20.64 -2.58 4.60
C VAL A 135 19.65 -1.88 3.68
N PRO A 136 18.44 -1.57 4.11
CA PRO A 136 17.55 -0.72 3.33
C PRO A 136 18.22 0.58 2.94
N ASP A 137 17.87 1.12 1.78
CA ASP A 137 18.39 2.40 1.31
C ASP A 137 18.16 3.50 2.35
N GLU A 138 19.22 4.24 2.68
CA GLU A 138 19.16 5.27 3.71
C GLU A 138 18.29 6.48 3.31
N GLY A 139 18.23 6.82 2.02
CA GLY A 139 17.34 7.84 1.49
C GLY A 139 15.89 7.42 1.65
N ALA A 140 15.55 6.20 1.24
CA ALA A 140 14.22 5.63 1.41
C ALA A 140 13.80 5.56 2.89
N CYS A 141 14.74 5.30 3.80
CA CYS A 141 14.48 5.34 5.25
C CYS A 141 14.14 6.75 5.75
N VAL A 142 14.81 7.79 5.25
CA VAL A 142 14.50 9.19 5.58
C VAL A 142 13.14 9.58 5.04
N GLU A 143 12.81 9.21 3.80
CA GLU A 143 11.52 9.44 3.17
C GLU A 143 10.38 8.76 3.94
N LEU A 144 10.57 7.51 4.36
CA LEU A 144 9.65 6.79 5.24
C LEU A 144 9.42 7.54 6.55
N GLY A 145 10.49 8.01 7.19
CA GLY A 145 10.41 8.76 8.43
C GLY A 145 9.62 10.06 8.28
N ILE A 146 9.83 10.81 7.18
CA ILE A 146 9.08 12.02 6.85
C ILE A 146 7.59 11.68 6.63
N ALA A 147 7.29 10.66 5.84
CA ALA A 147 5.92 10.23 5.54
C ALA A 147 5.18 9.81 6.83
N TYR A 148 5.79 8.95 7.64
CA TYR A 148 5.22 8.47 8.91
C TYR A 148 4.94 9.62 9.88
N ALA A 149 5.92 10.51 10.08
CA ALA A 149 5.79 11.68 10.95
C ALA A 149 4.71 12.67 10.47
N SER A 150 4.43 12.67 9.16
CA SER A 150 3.38 13.48 8.52
C SER A 150 2.01 12.79 8.47
N GLY A 151 1.86 11.63 9.12
CA GLY A 151 0.59 10.90 9.22
C GLY A 151 0.18 10.19 7.93
N LYS A 152 1.12 9.95 6.99
CA LYS A 152 0.85 9.23 5.74
C LYS A 152 0.71 7.73 6.00
N ARG A 153 -0.06 7.03 5.16
CA ARG A 153 -0.07 5.56 5.18
C ARG A 153 1.21 5.02 4.57
N CYS A 154 1.87 4.11 5.28
CA CYS A 154 3.16 3.57 4.88
C CYS A 154 3.04 2.07 4.61
N TYR A 155 3.56 1.62 3.48
CA TYR A 155 3.59 0.23 3.04
C TYR A 155 5.02 -0.19 2.73
N GLY A 156 5.42 -1.36 3.21
CA GLY A 156 6.74 -1.93 2.94
C GLY A 156 6.67 -3.04 1.91
N ILE A 157 7.72 -3.16 1.10
CA ILE A 157 7.95 -4.24 0.14
C ILE A 157 9.31 -4.84 0.43
N LYS A 158 9.37 -6.17 0.58
CA LYS A 158 10.63 -6.88 0.75
C LYS A 158 10.61 -8.16 -0.08
N SER A 159 11.60 -8.30 -0.97
CA SER A 159 11.72 -9.46 -1.86
C SER A 159 13.00 -10.25 -1.69
N ASP A 160 13.85 -9.93 -0.73
CA ASP A 160 15.08 -10.64 -0.47
C ASP A 160 15.13 -11.31 0.94
N ALA A 161 15.99 -12.34 1.05
CA ALA A 161 16.12 -13.14 2.26
C ALA A 161 17.07 -12.53 3.31
N ARG A 162 17.67 -11.39 3.03
CA ARG A 162 18.65 -10.79 3.95
C ARG A 162 17.95 -10.23 5.17
N SER A 163 18.38 -10.67 6.35
CA SER A 163 17.87 -10.19 7.63
C SER A 163 18.86 -9.22 8.29
N VAL A 164 18.34 -8.42 9.19
CA VAL A 164 19.12 -7.54 10.07
C VAL A 164 19.65 -8.37 11.26
N GLU A 165 19.93 -7.75 12.37
CA GLU A 165 20.43 -8.40 13.58
C GLU A 165 19.29 -8.97 14.45
N LEU A 166 19.63 -9.85 15.42
CA LEU A 166 18.72 -10.36 16.44
C LEU A 166 17.55 -11.20 15.92
N ASP A 167 17.75 -11.97 14.86
CA ASP A 167 16.72 -12.79 14.21
C ASP A 167 15.49 -11.98 13.73
N MET A 168 15.67 -10.69 13.49
CA MET A 168 14.65 -9.82 12.91
C MET A 168 14.96 -9.55 11.43
N ASP A 169 13.96 -9.66 10.58
CA ASP A 169 14.11 -9.42 9.14
C ASP A 169 14.38 -7.95 8.82
N LEU A 170 13.93 -7.04 9.68
CA LEU A 170 14.05 -5.59 9.51
C LEU A 170 14.20 -4.88 10.86
N ASN A 171 14.80 -3.71 10.83
CA ASN A 171 14.91 -2.85 11.99
C ASN A 171 13.50 -2.45 12.52
N PRO A 172 13.24 -2.60 13.85
CA PRO A 172 11.95 -2.26 14.44
C PRO A 172 11.48 -0.83 14.20
N MET A 173 12.39 0.13 14.07
CA MET A 173 12.03 1.53 13.74
C MET A 173 11.47 1.67 12.31
N ILE A 174 11.85 0.77 11.41
CA ILE A 174 11.32 0.71 10.05
C ILE A 174 9.98 -0.03 10.02
N THR A 175 9.95 -1.24 10.60
CA THR A 175 8.72 -2.05 10.61
C THR A 175 7.57 -1.40 11.37
N GLY A 176 7.88 -0.63 12.41
CA GLY A 176 6.89 0.10 13.19
C GLY A 176 6.17 1.24 12.43
N CYS A 177 6.70 1.66 11.29
CA CYS A 177 6.06 2.67 10.44
C CYS A 177 4.96 2.08 9.54
N PHE A 178 4.98 0.77 9.25
CA PHE A 178 4.13 0.20 8.20
C PHE A 178 2.74 -0.19 8.69
N SER A 179 1.75 0.17 7.90
CA SER A 179 0.41 -0.41 7.97
C SER A 179 0.40 -1.87 7.49
N LYS A 180 1.22 -2.18 6.48
CA LYS A 180 1.43 -3.54 5.96
C LYS A 180 2.81 -3.68 5.31
N LEU A 181 3.41 -4.85 5.49
CA LEU A 181 4.61 -5.29 4.78
C LEU A 181 4.23 -6.42 3.82
N PHE A 182 4.54 -6.25 2.55
CA PHE A 182 4.46 -7.30 1.53
C PHE A 182 5.82 -7.99 1.47
N TYR A 183 5.85 -9.27 1.74
CA TYR A 183 7.07 -10.06 1.75
C TYR A 183 6.89 -11.37 0.99
N SER A 184 7.69 -11.60 -0.02
CA SER A 184 7.90 -12.90 -0.65
C SER A 184 9.24 -12.90 -1.35
N LEU A 185 9.94 -14.05 -1.32
CA LEU A 185 11.16 -14.29 -2.10
C LEU A 185 10.86 -14.60 -3.57
N ASP A 186 9.59 -14.86 -3.90
CA ASP A 186 9.11 -15.02 -5.25
C ASP A 186 8.45 -13.72 -5.71
N GLY A 187 9.01 -13.12 -6.76
CA GLY A 187 8.52 -11.83 -7.28
C GLY A 187 7.13 -11.90 -7.88
N GLU A 188 6.72 -13.05 -8.47
CA GLU A 188 5.36 -13.21 -9.01
C GLU A 188 4.34 -13.34 -7.87
N GLU A 189 4.68 -14.11 -6.83
CA GLU A 189 3.84 -14.22 -5.64
C GLU A 189 3.71 -12.86 -4.93
N LEU A 190 4.78 -12.07 -4.85
CA LEU A 190 4.75 -10.73 -4.27
C LEU A 190 3.81 -9.81 -5.05
N MET A 191 3.93 -9.76 -6.39
CA MET A 191 3.05 -8.95 -7.25
C MET A 191 1.60 -9.38 -7.11
N LYS A 192 1.35 -10.71 -7.05
CA LYS A 192 0.00 -11.24 -6.84
C LYS A 192 -0.54 -10.82 -5.47
N SER A 193 0.24 -10.97 -4.40
CA SER A 193 -0.17 -10.56 -3.04
C SER A 193 -0.48 -9.07 -2.95
N LEU A 194 0.29 -8.24 -3.65
CA LEU A 194 0.03 -6.80 -3.73
C LEU A 194 -1.29 -6.52 -4.48
N SER A 195 -1.49 -7.13 -5.64
CA SER A 195 -2.70 -6.95 -6.45
C SER A 195 -3.96 -7.45 -5.72
N ASP A 196 -3.91 -8.64 -5.12
CA ASP A 196 -5.02 -9.18 -4.33
C ASP A 196 -5.40 -8.22 -3.18
N TYR A 197 -4.38 -7.71 -2.47
CA TYR A 197 -4.62 -6.76 -1.38
C TYR A 197 -5.26 -5.46 -1.85
N LEU A 198 -4.79 -4.88 -2.95
CA LEU A 198 -5.32 -3.64 -3.51
C LEU A 198 -6.75 -3.80 -4.02
N SER A 199 -7.09 -4.99 -4.55
CA SER A 199 -8.45 -5.31 -4.99
C SER A 199 -9.45 -5.36 -3.82
N GLU A 200 -9.00 -5.86 -2.65
CA GLU A 200 -9.83 -6.00 -1.47
C GLU A 200 -9.81 -4.77 -0.55
N ASN A 201 -8.76 -3.97 -0.63
CA ASN A 201 -8.49 -2.84 0.28
C ASN A 201 -8.01 -1.63 -0.51
N PRO A 202 -8.89 -0.86 -1.13
CA PRO A 202 -8.53 0.41 -1.76
C PRO A 202 -7.79 1.32 -0.77
N LEU A 203 -6.66 1.88 -1.21
CA LEU A 203 -5.73 2.62 -0.33
C LEU A 203 -6.24 4.01 0.03
#